data_36526aa52ebc0312a0f1d416950f4531
#
_entry.id   36526aa52ebc0312a0f1d416950f4531
#
_cell.length_a   1.000
_cell.length_b   1.000
_cell.length_c   1.000
_cell.angle_alpha   90.00
_cell.angle_beta   90.00
_cell.angle_gamma   90.00
#
_symmetry.space_group_name_H-M   'P 1'
#
loop_
_entity.id
_entity.type
_entity.pdbx_description
1 polymer ?
#
loop_
_entity_poly.entity_id
_entity_poly.type
_entity_poly.pdbx_seq_one_letter_code
_entity_poly.pdbx_strand_id
1 'polypeptide(L)'
;MLLRDEKATERLGAELAAQLQAGDVVALFGTLGAGKTTLARGVLRGLGFAGDVASPTFPIVQIYDTDPPLWHVDLYRIEHEHELQELGLDEARLDAALLIEWPERLPRLWPDALRLSLAIRPDGARALTADVPPAWGARWPPR
;
A
#
# COMPACT_ATOMS: atom_id res chain seq x y z
N MET A 1 13.75 -9.27 -0.15
CA MET A 1 13.93 -8.57 -1.44
C MET A 1 14.69 -7.27 -1.20
N LEU A 2 15.70 -7.00 -2.00
CA LEU A 2 16.50 -5.79 -1.89
C LEU A 2 16.08 -4.78 -2.95
N LEU A 3 15.76 -3.56 -2.52
CA LEU A 3 15.43 -2.45 -3.40
C LEU A 3 16.56 -1.43 -3.30
N ARG A 4 17.37 -1.34 -4.33
CA ARG A 4 18.63 -0.58 -4.29
C ARG A 4 18.44 0.93 -4.27
N ASP A 5 17.37 1.41 -4.90
CA ASP A 5 17.10 2.84 -5.06
C ASP A 5 15.61 3.09 -5.21
N GLU A 6 15.26 4.35 -5.34
CA GLU A 6 13.87 4.78 -5.53
C GLU A 6 13.24 4.17 -6.77
N LYS A 7 14.00 4.08 -7.86
CA LYS A 7 13.51 3.50 -9.10
C LYS A 7 13.14 2.03 -8.94
N ALA A 8 13.93 1.28 -8.18
CA ALA A 8 13.64 -0.12 -7.90
C ALA A 8 12.34 -0.25 -7.10
N THR A 9 12.12 0.63 -6.14
CA THR A 9 10.88 0.64 -5.34
C THR A 9 9.67 1.00 -6.21
N GLU A 10 9.80 2.01 -7.08
CA GLU A 10 8.72 2.36 -8.01
C GLU A 10 8.41 1.23 -8.98
N ARG A 11 9.43 0.56 -9.48
CA ARG A 11 9.25 -0.57 -10.39
C ARG A 11 8.50 -1.70 -9.73
N LEU A 12 8.86 -2.02 -8.49
CA LEU A 12 8.13 -3.04 -7.73
C LEU A 12 6.67 -2.66 -7.59
N GLY A 13 6.39 -1.39 -7.29
CA GLY A 13 5.01 -0.90 -7.20
C GLY A 13 4.25 -1.09 -8.49
N ALA A 14 4.87 -0.78 -9.63
CA ALA A 14 4.23 -0.95 -10.94
C ALA A 14 3.97 -2.43 -11.25
N GLU A 15 4.90 -3.31 -10.89
CA GLU A 15 4.71 -4.75 -11.04
C GLU A 15 3.58 -5.26 -10.15
N LEU A 16 3.50 -4.77 -8.92
CA LEU A 16 2.42 -5.10 -8.00
C LEU A 16 1.07 -4.65 -8.55
N ALA A 17 1.04 -3.47 -9.16
CA ALA A 17 -0.19 -2.92 -9.75
C ALA A 17 -0.83 -3.88 -10.75
N ALA A 18 -0.02 -4.58 -11.52
CA ALA A 18 -0.52 -5.55 -12.51
C ALA A 18 -1.23 -6.73 -11.87
N GLN A 19 -0.99 -6.99 -10.58
CA GLN A 19 -1.60 -8.08 -9.84
C GLN A 19 -2.81 -7.66 -9.02
N LEU A 20 -3.06 -6.35 -8.88
CA LEU A 20 -4.13 -5.87 -8.01
C LEU A 20 -5.50 -6.12 -8.61
N GLN A 21 -6.41 -6.51 -7.73
CA GLN A 21 -7.82 -6.72 -8.02
C GLN A 21 -8.65 -5.99 -6.99
N ALA A 22 -9.89 -5.63 -7.35
CA ALA A 22 -10.83 -5.10 -6.37
C ALA A 22 -10.99 -6.11 -5.22
N GLY A 23 -11.00 -5.61 -4.00
CA GLY A 23 -11.04 -6.45 -2.81
C GLY A 23 -9.68 -6.70 -2.18
N ASP A 24 -8.59 -6.45 -2.91
CA ASP A 24 -7.25 -6.63 -2.33
C ASP A 24 -6.94 -5.57 -1.30
N VAL A 25 -6.18 -5.97 -0.28
CA VAL A 25 -5.59 -5.05 0.70
C VAL A 25 -4.09 -5.27 0.71
N VAL A 26 -3.34 -4.19 0.52
CA VAL A 26 -1.89 -4.18 0.69
C VAL A 26 -1.57 -3.28 1.88
N ALA A 27 -1.00 -3.86 2.92
CA ALA A 27 -0.62 -3.14 4.12
C ALA A 27 0.88 -2.86 4.10
N LEU A 28 1.25 -1.59 4.21
CA LEU A 28 2.65 -1.15 4.14
C LEU A 28 3.13 -0.77 5.53
N PHE A 29 4.11 -1.51 6.02
CA PHE A 29 4.79 -1.25 7.27
C PHE A 29 6.15 -0.61 6.99
N GLY A 30 6.60 0.24 7.90
CA GLY A 30 7.90 0.88 7.79
C GLY A 30 7.89 2.25 8.44
N THR A 31 9.07 2.69 8.89
CA THR A 31 9.24 4.01 9.50
C THR A 31 9.06 5.12 8.46
N LEU A 32 8.95 6.35 8.93
CA LEU A 32 8.94 7.52 8.04
C LEU A 32 10.19 7.51 7.16
N GLY A 33 10.01 7.78 5.88
CA GLY A 33 11.11 7.80 4.93
C GLY A 33 11.54 6.42 4.43
N ALA A 34 10.87 5.34 4.82
CA ALA A 34 11.23 3.98 4.39
C ALA A 34 10.92 3.68 2.93
N GLY A 35 10.15 4.55 2.24
CA GLY A 35 9.82 4.36 0.83
C GLY A 35 8.38 3.95 0.57
N LYS A 36 7.51 4.05 1.56
CA LYS A 36 6.09 3.66 1.40
C LYS A 36 5.40 4.52 0.35
N THR A 37 5.63 5.83 0.37
CA THR A 37 5.05 6.74 -0.63
C THR A 37 5.63 6.48 -2.01
N THR A 38 6.91 6.16 -2.10
CA THR A 38 7.56 5.80 -3.37
C THR A 38 6.93 4.53 -3.96
N LEU A 39 6.68 3.53 -3.11
CA LEU A 39 6.02 2.31 -3.55
C LEU A 39 4.59 2.61 -4.03
N ALA A 40 3.86 3.42 -3.28
CA ALA A 40 2.50 3.83 -3.66
C ALA A 40 2.50 4.56 -5.00
N ARG A 41 3.47 5.44 -5.23
CA ARG A 41 3.63 6.12 -6.52
C ARG A 41 3.82 5.11 -7.65
N GLY A 42 4.66 4.10 -7.42
CA GLY A 42 4.87 3.04 -8.39
C GLY A 42 3.60 2.27 -8.71
N VAL A 43 2.81 1.94 -7.68
CA VAL A 43 1.52 1.27 -7.88
C VAL A 43 0.60 2.13 -8.74
N LEU A 44 0.49 3.41 -8.43
CA LEU A 44 -0.38 4.31 -9.20
C LEU A 44 0.08 4.50 -10.64
N ARG A 45 1.40 4.60 -10.86
CA ARG A 45 1.94 4.64 -12.22
C ARG A 45 1.60 3.37 -12.97
N GLY A 46 1.72 2.22 -12.32
CA GLY A 46 1.36 0.93 -12.91
C GLY A 46 -0.12 0.81 -13.25
N LEU A 47 -0.97 1.50 -12.49
CA LEU A 47 -2.41 1.56 -12.77
C LEU A 47 -2.78 2.63 -13.81
N GLY A 48 -1.80 3.36 -14.32
CA GLY A 48 -2.02 4.37 -15.36
C GLY A 48 -2.26 5.78 -14.86
N PHE A 49 -2.15 6.03 -13.55
CA PHE A 49 -2.29 7.37 -13.02
C PHE A 49 -1.00 8.17 -13.22
N ALA A 50 -1.07 9.30 -13.91
CA ALA A 50 0.10 10.12 -14.26
C ALA A 50 0.25 11.39 -13.43
N GLY A 51 -0.69 11.67 -12.54
CA GLY A 51 -0.66 12.86 -11.69
C GLY A 51 0.33 12.76 -10.53
N ASP A 52 0.39 13.80 -9.74
CA ASP A 52 1.25 13.83 -8.56
C ASP A 52 0.71 12.89 -7.48
N VAL A 53 1.63 12.18 -6.83
CA VAL A 53 1.31 11.27 -5.73
C VAL A 53 2.08 11.69 -4.50
N ALA A 54 1.36 11.98 -3.43
CA ALA A 54 1.93 12.25 -2.12
C ALA A 54 1.19 11.38 -1.09
N SER A 55 1.86 11.13 0.04
CA SER A 55 1.19 10.43 1.13
C SER A 55 -0.03 11.25 1.58
N PRO A 56 -1.20 10.63 1.75
CA PRO A 56 -2.41 11.36 2.18
C PRO A 56 -2.28 11.70 3.66
N THR A 57 -1.81 12.91 3.93
CA THR A 57 -1.68 13.39 5.32
C THR A 57 -2.96 14.07 5.79
N PHE A 58 -3.63 14.73 4.87
CA PHE A 58 -4.91 15.39 5.13
C PHE A 58 -5.57 15.70 3.78
N PRO A 59 -6.59 14.94 3.35
CA PRO A 59 -7.33 13.89 4.09
C PRO A 59 -6.54 12.61 4.28
N ILE A 60 -7.03 11.76 5.18
CA ILE A 60 -6.45 10.45 5.51
C ILE A 60 -6.55 9.49 4.32
N VAL A 61 -7.50 9.68 3.44
CA VAL A 61 -7.76 8.83 2.28
C VAL A 61 -7.68 9.64 0.99
N GLN A 62 -6.94 9.12 0.02
CA GLN A 62 -6.96 9.60 -1.37
C GLN A 62 -7.55 8.48 -2.23
N ILE A 63 -8.58 8.81 -3.01
CA ILE A 63 -9.24 7.86 -3.90
C ILE A 63 -8.80 8.15 -5.33
N TYR A 64 -8.31 7.12 -6.02
CA TYR A 64 -7.88 7.21 -7.41
C TYR A 64 -8.80 6.39 -8.28
N ASP A 65 -9.31 7.02 -9.35
CA ASP A 65 -10.22 6.38 -10.31
C ASP A 65 -9.41 5.63 -11.36
N THR A 66 -8.78 4.57 -10.93
CA THR A 66 -7.99 3.66 -11.76
C THR A 66 -8.75 2.36 -11.95
N ASP A 67 -8.14 1.34 -12.57
CA ASP A 67 -8.76 0.04 -12.78
C ASP A 67 -7.81 -1.07 -12.26
N PRO A 68 -8.10 -1.64 -11.07
CA PRO A 68 -9.21 -1.33 -10.17
C PRO A 68 -9.04 0.05 -9.53
N PRO A 69 -10.12 0.66 -9.01
CA PRO A 69 -9.97 1.88 -8.22
C PRO A 69 -9.07 1.62 -7.02
N LEU A 70 -8.27 2.61 -6.65
CA LEU A 70 -7.34 2.47 -5.54
C LEU A 70 -7.63 3.50 -4.46
N TRP A 71 -7.77 3.03 -3.23
CA TRP A 71 -7.82 3.88 -2.05
C TRP A 71 -6.45 3.86 -1.38
N HIS A 72 -5.76 4.99 -1.42
CA HIS A 72 -4.51 5.16 -0.71
C HIS A 72 -4.83 5.76 0.66
N VAL A 73 -4.57 5.00 1.71
CA VAL A 73 -4.99 5.29 3.08
C VAL A 73 -3.76 5.46 3.95
N ASP A 74 -3.68 6.55 4.72
CA ASP A 74 -2.62 6.76 5.69
C ASP A 74 -3.24 6.97 7.07
N LEU A 75 -3.02 6.02 7.96
CA LEU A 75 -3.63 5.99 9.28
C LEU A 75 -2.75 6.62 10.36
N TYR A 76 -1.65 7.27 9.98
CA TYR A 76 -0.69 7.82 10.93
C TYR A 76 -1.35 8.75 11.96
N ARG A 77 -2.32 9.55 11.54
CA ARG A 77 -2.99 10.56 12.39
C ARG A 77 -4.25 10.07 13.08
N ILE A 78 -4.61 8.81 12.90
CA ILE A 78 -5.78 8.24 13.58
C ILE A 78 -5.49 8.16 15.08
N GLU A 79 -6.39 8.69 15.90
CA GLU A 79 -6.28 8.68 17.35
C GLU A 79 -7.36 7.83 18.01
N HIS A 80 -8.52 7.68 17.37
CA HIS A 80 -9.67 6.99 17.94
C HIS A 80 -10.26 5.99 16.96
N GLU A 81 -10.71 4.87 17.51
CA GLU A 81 -11.25 3.76 16.71
C GLU A 81 -12.47 4.16 15.87
N HIS A 82 -13.32 5.07 16.40
CA HIS A 82 -14.49 5.50 15.64
C HIS A 82 -14.13 6.22 14.35
N GLU A 83 -12.97 6.87 14.28
CA GLU A 83 -12.49 7.51 13.06
C GLU A 83 -12.26 6.46 11.96
N LEU A 84 -11.80 5.28 12.34
CA LEU A 84 -11.58 4.18 11.38
C LEU A 84 -12.91 3.70 10.81
N GLN A 85 -13.93 3.59 11.64
CA GLN A 85 -15.24 3.15 11.20
C GLN A 85 -15.85 4.11 10.19
N GLU A 86 -15.63 5.41 10.37
CA GLU A 86 -16.12 6.44 9.47
C GLU A 86 -15.49 6.39 8.08
N LEU A 87 -14.30 5.80 7.96
CA LEU A 87 -13.64 5.69 6.65
C LEU A 87 -14.35 4.73 5.72
N GLY A 88 -15.08 3.74 6.24
CA GLY A 88 -15.80 2.79 5.42
C GLY A 88 -14.90 1.86 4.60
N LEU A 89 -13.79 1.40 5.19
CA LEU A 89 -12.81 0.57 4.46
C LEU A 89 -13.36 -0.78 4.04
N ASP A 90 -14.22 -1.41 4.87
CA ASP A 90 -14.83 -2.69 4.51
C ASP A 90 -15.71 -2.57 3.27
N GLU A 91 -16.49 -1.51 3.19
CA GLU A 91 -17.34 -1.25 2.03
C GLU A 91 -16.50 -0.90 0.80
N ALA A 92 -15.43 -0.13 1.00
CA ALA A 92 -14.54 0.25 -0.09
C ALA A 92 -13.94 -0.97 -0.79
N ARG A 93 -13.61 -2.02 -0.04
CA ARG A 93 -13.03 -3.25 -0.59
C ARG A 93 -13.93 -3.96 -1.58
N LEU A 94 -15.23 -3.74 -1.53
CA LEU A 94 -16.15 -4.40 -2.46
C LEU A 94 -15.88 -3.98 -3.91
N ASP A 95 -15.38 -2.76 -4.12
CA ASP A 95 -15.21 -2.19 -5.44
C ASP A 95 -13.78 -1.74 -5.75
N ALA A 96 -12.92 -1.68 -4.74
CA ALA A 96 -11.59 -1.08 -4.87
C ALA A 96 -10.51 -1.92 -4.19
N ALA A 97 -9.26 -1.66 -4.55
CA ALA A 97 -8.10 -2.14 -3.81
C ALA A 97 -7.72 -1.08 -2.77
N LEU A 98 -7.23 -1.53 -1.62
CA LEU A 98 -6.77 -0.64 -0.55
C LEU A 98 -5.26 -0.76 -0.41
N LEU A 99 -4.58 0.38 -0.38
CA LEU A 99 -3.15 0.48 -0.08
C LEU A 99 -3.03 1.30 1.20
N ILE A 100 -2.64 0.64 2.30
CA ILE A 100 -2.74 1.21 3.64
C ILE A 100 -1.36 1.41 4.24
N GLU A 101 -1.02 2.67 4.56
CA GLU A 101 0.15 3.02 5.36
C GLU A 101 -0.25 3.11 6.83
N TRP A 102 0.67 2.76 7.71
CA TRP A 102 0.46 2.70 9.17
C TRP A 102 -0.69 1.76 9.55
N PRO A 103 -0.69 0.53 9.01
CA PRO A 103 -1.77 -0.42 9.30
C PRO A 103 -1.82 -0.86 10.76
N GLU A 104 -0.75 -0.63 11.52
CA GLU A 104 -0.72 -0.92 12.95
C GLU A 104 -1.71 -0.07 13.76
N ARG A 105 -2.26 0.99 13.17
CA ARG A 105 -3.32 1.76 13.79
C ARG A 105 -4.68 1.06 13.74
N LEU A 106 -4.83 0.05 12.89
CA LEU A 106 -6.04 -0.76 12.84
C LEU A 106 -6.08 -1.70 14.05
N PRO A 107 -7.24 -1.87 14.70
CA PRO A 107 -7.34 -2.84 15.80
C PRO A 107 -7.16 -4.27 15.30
N ARG A 108 -7.52 -4.51 14.04
CA ARG A 108 -7.37 -5.81 13.40
C ARG A 108 -7.18 -5.62 11.90
N LEU A 109 -6.12 -6.22 11.37
CA LEU A 109 -5.88 -6.24 9.93
C LEU A 109 -6.60 -7.45 9.33
N TRP A 110 -7.14 -7.28 8.10
CA TRP A 110 -7.79 -8.38 7.41
C TRP A 110 -6.83 -9.54 7.20
N PRO A 111 -7.25 -10.80 7.44
CA PRO A 111 -6.36 -11.95 7.29
C PRO A 111 -5.85 -12.16 5.86
N ASP A 112 -6.57 -11.67 4.87
CA ASP A 112 -6.20 -11.81 3.46
C ASP A 112 -5.35 -10.65 2.94
N ALA A 113 -4.94 -9.71 3.80
CA ALA A 113 -4.09 -8.60 3.41
C ALA A 113 -2.66 -9.06 3.10
N LEU A 114 -2.11 -8.57 2.01
CA LEU A 114 -0.68 -8.71 1.73
C LEU A 114 0.06 -7.72 2.62
N ARG A 115 1.01 -8.20 3.43
CA ARG A 115 1.77 -7.36 4.36
C ARG A 115 3.17 -7.17 3.83
N LEU A 116 3.53 -5.93 3.54
CA LEU A 116 4.86 -5.57 3.05
C LEU A 116 5.54 -4.67 4.07
N SER A 117 6.76 -5.04 4.45
CA SER A 117 7.56 -4.25 5.41
C SER A 117 8.80 -3.71 4.70
N LEU A 118 9.01 -2.40 4.80
CA LEU A 118 10.16 -1.71 4.25
C LEU A 118 11.08 -1.25 5.38
N ALA A 119 12.36 -1.61 5.30
CA ALA A 119 13.37 -1.19 6.25
C ALA A 119 14.51 -0.48 5.52
N ILE A 120 14.99 0.62 6.10
CA ILE A 120 16.14 1.36 5.56
C ILE A 120 17.42 0.64 5.97
N ARG A 121 18.27 0.34 5.01
CA ARG A 121 19.57 -0.25 5.25
C ARG A 121 20.62 0.82 5.45
N PRO A 122 21.76 0.51 6.11
CA PRO A 122 22.85 1.48 6.28
C PRO A 122 23.41 2.02 4.96
N ASP A 123 23.33 1.25 3.87
CA ASP A 123 23.81 1.67 2.55
C ASP A 123 22.78 2.50 1.77
N GLY A 124 21.67 2.84 2.37
CA GLY A 124 20.61 3.62 1.73
C GLY A 124 19.61 2.80 0.91
N ALA A 125 19.89 1.53 0.67
CA ALA A 125 18.92 0.65 0.03
C ALA A 125 17.77 0.31 0.98
N ARG A 126 16.72 -0.29 0.46
CA ARG A 126 15.58 -0.75 1.25
C ARG A 126 15.52 -2.26 1.23
N ALA A 127 15.26 -2.85 2.38
CA ALA A 127 14.95 -4.28 2.47
C ALA A 127 13.44 -4.42 2.58
N LEU A 128 12.85 -5.22 1.69
CA LEU A 128 11.42 -5.49 1.71
C LEU A 128 11.20 -6.94 2.09
N THR A 129 10.35 -7.15 3.08
CA THR A 129 9.86 -8.47 3.45
C THR A 129 8.36 -8.53 3.21
N ALA A 130 7.87 -9.71 2.83
CA ALA A 130 6.46 -9.91 2.54
C ALA A 130 5.91 -11.06 3.39
N ASP A 131 4.74 -10.83 3.96
CA ASP A 131 3.92 -11.87 4.58
C ASP A 131 2.73 -12.07 3.65
N VAL A 132 2.73 -13.21 2.94
CA VAL A 132 1.83 -13.46 1.81
C VAL A 132 0.72 -14.41 2.25
N PRO A 133 -0.52 -13.94 2.34
CA PRO A 133 -1.64 -14.82 2.69
C PRO A 133 -2.02 -15.73 1.52
N PRO A 134 -2.68 -16.87 1.80
CA PRO A 134 -3.09 -17.79 0.75
C PRO A 134 -3.93 -17.15 -0.36
N ALA A 135 -4.72 -16.12 -0.02
CA ALA A 135 -5.55 -15.41 -1.00
C ALA A 135 -4.74 -14.79 -2.14
N TRP A 136 -3.47 -14.45 -1.90
CA TRP A 136 -2.60 -13.90 -2.93
C TRP A 136 -1.98 -14.98 -3.82
N GLY A 137 -1.76 -16.18 -3.28
CA GLY A 137 -1.25 -17.31 -4.05
C GLY A 137 -0.01 -16.96 -4.86
N ALA A 138 -0.06 -17.25 -6.17
CA ALA A 138 1.06 -17.04 -7.08
C ALA A 138 1.23 -15.57 -7.51
N ARG A 139 0.39 -14.66 -7.07
CA ARG A 139 0.51 -13.24 -7.42
C ARG A 139 1.71 -12.55 -6.76
N TRP A 140 2.28 -13.16 -5.73
CA TRP A 140 3.50 -12.66 -5.13
C TRP A 140 4.63 -13.67 -5.28
N PRO A 141 5.87 -13.28 -5.62
CA PRO A 141 6.27 -11.93 -6.01
C PRO A 141 5.72 -11.54 -7.39
N PRO A 142 5.43 -10.25 -7.60
CA PRO A 142 4.92 -9.81 -8.88
C PRO A 142 6.00 -9.89 -9.96
N ARG A 143 5.56 -10.10 -11.20
CA ARG A 143 6.46 -10.20 -12.34
C ARG A 143 5.90 -9.48 -13.55
#